data_64eae1fdaac1a8ff2ee20810e58c63ac
#
_entry.id   64eae1fdaac1a8ff2ee20810e58c63ac
#
_cell.length_a   1.000
_cell.length_b   1.000
_cell.length_c   1.000
_cell.angle_alpha   90.00
_cell.angle_beta   90.00
_cell.angle_gamma   90.00
#
_symmetry.space_group_name_H-M   'P 1'
#
loop_
_entity.id
_entity.type
_entity.pdbx_description
1 polymer ?
#
loop_
_entity_poly.entity_id
_entity_poly.type
_entity_poly.pdbx_seq_one_letter_code
_entity_poly.pdbx_strand_id
1 'polypeptide(L)'
;MKKLIIYLTLLLGVISYGLSGKTVSAGCGGQYESPCQSYSILVDKMVQIPGTSNYVDNLSVSDPRYKPSEYVMFKVVIKNTSTTTFGGMTAKDYVPSYLTPIEGPGTFDSDSRIITFDAGAFAVDEQKTYYFKMQINSQANLPTNQGLFCLVNKAQAWSNTTTDDDSSQFCIEKQVAAPPKVPSAGPEMGLILLSGEILALGTGIYMSYKLKNNK
;
A
#
# COMPACT_ATOMS: atom_id res chain seq x y z
N MET A 1 -30.79 7.04 -61.06
CA MET A 1 -31.45 6.72 -59.76
C MET A 1 -30.50 6.42 -58.61
N LYS A 2 -29.19 6.20 -58.82
CA LYS A 2 -28.22 5.90 -57.69
C LYS A 2 -27.62 7.16 -57.04
N LYS A 3 -27.74 8.35 -57.63
CA LYS A 3 -27.17 9.59 -57.06
C LYS A 3 -28.09 10.35 -56.11
N LEU A 4 -29.37 10.01 -56.05
CA LEU A 4 -30.37 10.71 -55.24
C LEU A 4 -30.44 10.14 -53.81
N ILE A 5 -29.97 8.90 -53.60
CA ILE A 5 -30.01 8.22 -52.30
C ILE A 5 -28.86 8.68 -51.38
N ILE A 6 -27.73 9.12 -51.95
CA ILE A 6 -26.56 9.55 -51.19
C ILE A 6 -26.76 10.92 -50.52
N TYR A 7 -27.59 11.78 -51.08
CA TYR A 7 -27.87 13.08 -50.49
C TYR A 7 -28.92 13.05 -49.37
N LEU A 8 -29.76 12.02 -49.32
CA LEU A 8 -30.79 11.90 -48.30
C LEU A 8 -30.23 11.32 -46.95
N THR A 9 -29.15 10.56 -47.04
CA THR A 9 -28.48 10.03 -45.83
C THR A 9 -27.56 11.05 -45.13
N LEU A 10 -27.14 12.10 -45.81
CA LEU A 10 -26.33 13.18 -45.25
C LEU A 10 -27.15 14.25 -44.52
N LEU A 11 -28.48 14.31 -44.76
CA LEU A 11 -29.35 15.31 -44.10
C LEU A 11 -29.97 14.84 -42.80
N LEU A 12 -29.87 13.54 -42.46
CA LEU A 12 -30.40 12.96 -41.23
C LEU A 12 -29.34 12.82 -40.12
N GLY A 13 -28.08 13.18 -40.41
CA GLY A 13 -26.95 13.05 -39.47
C GLY A 13 -26.67 14.28 -38.60
N VAL A 14 -27.42 15.36 -38.67
CA VAL A 14 -27.06 16.66 -38.06
C VAL A 14 -28.04 17.12 -36.98
N ILE A 15 -29.00 16.30 -36.56
CA ILE A 15 -29.94 16.68 -35.49
C ILE A 15 -29.78 15.74 -34.25
N SER A 16 -28.55 15.54 -33.80
CA SER A 16 -28.28 15.00 -32.47
C SER A 16 -27.16 15.78 -31.80
N TYR A 17 -27.19 17.11 -31.94
CA TYR A 17 -26.46 17.94 -30.98
C TYR A 17 -27.33 18.13 -29.75
N GLY A 18 -27.11 17.27 -28.80
CA GLY A 18 -26.95 17.51 -27.41
C GLY A 18 -27.76 18.67 -26.83
N LEU A 19 -28.97 18.40 -26.39
CA LEU A 19 -29.46 19.00 -25.17
C LEU A 19 -28.62 18.41 -24.03
N SER A 20 -27.34 18.84 -23.90
CA SER A 20 -26.67 18.88 -22.63
C SER A 20 -27.50 19.80 -21.77
N GLY A 21 -28.45 19.22 -21.04
CA GLY A 21 -29.08 19.89 -19.96
C GLY A 21 -27.98 20.34 -19.01
N LYS A 22 -27.54 21.60 -19.15
CA LYS A 22 -26.86 22.27 -18.05
C LYS A 22 -27.90 22.20 -16.93
N THR A 23 -27.66 21.34 -15.95
CA THR A 23 -28.30 21.47 -14.67
C THR A 23 -27.97 22.89 -14.22
N VAL A 24 -28.93 23.79 -14.38
CA VAL A 24 -28.87 25.08 -13.71
C VAL A 24 -28.95 24.74 -12.25
N SER A 25 -27.77 24.63 -11.61
CA SER A 25 -27.70 24.70 -10.15
C SER A 25 -28.42 25.98 -9.80
N ALA A 26 -29.52 25.88 -9.07
CA ALA A 26 -30.22 27.05 -8.55
C ALA A 26 -29.16 27.86 -7.81
N GLY A 27 -28.77 29.00 -8.40
CA GLY A 27 -27.70 29.82 -7.87
C GLY A 27 -28.15 30.38 -6.54
N CYS A 28 -27.49 30.03 -5.48
CA CYS A 28 -27.49 30.82 -4.27
C CYS A 28 -26.76 32.12 -4.61
N GLY A 29 -27.26 33.28 -4.16
CA GLY A 29 -26.60 34.57 -4.35
C GLY A 29 -27.34 35.54 -5.28
N GLY A 30 -28.67 35.63 -5.16
CA GLY A 30 -29.40 36.84 -5.59
C GLY A 30 -28.97 38.02 -4.70
N GLN A 31 -29.08 39.22 -5.23
CA GLN A 31 -28.63 40.48 -4.61
C GLN A 31 -29.19 40.74 -3.17
N TYR A 32 -30.04 39.86 -2.66
CA TYR A 32 -30.68 39.89 -1.35
C TYR A 32 -30.74 38.52 -0.63
N GLU A 33 -30.05 37.48 -1.14
CA GLU A 33 -30.00 36.18 -0.49
C GLU A 33 -28.69 35.97 0.26
N SER A 34 -28.76 35.26 1.39
CA SER A 34 -27.58 34.86 2.14
C SER A 34 -26.64 34.08 1.24
N PRO A 35 -25.30 34.29 1.39
CA PRO A 35 -24.31 33.52 0.63
C PRO A 35 -24.58 32.02 0.79
N CYS A 36 -24.39 31.26 -0.29
CA CYS A 36 -24.46 29.81 -0.23
C CYS A 36 -23.52 29.26 0.81
N GLN A 37 -24.04 28.48 1.75
CA GLN A 37 -23.22 27.72 2.66
C GLN A 37 -22.78 26.44 1.96
N SER A 38 -21.49 26.28 1.79
CA SER A 38 -20.88 25.03 1.33
C SER A 38 -20.33 24.29 2.55
N TYR A 39 -20.66 23.03 2.69
CA TYR A 39 -20.14 22.14 3.74
C TYR A 39 -19.17 21.16 3.09
N SER A 40 -17.87 21.31 3.34
CA SER A 40 -16.84 20.47 2.78
C SER A 40 -15.64 20.37 3.72
N ILE A 41 -15.07 19.19 3.82
CA ILE A 41 -13.82 18.92 4.52
C ILE A 41 -12.87 18.20 3.58
N LEU A 42 -11.58 18.29 3.85
CA LEU A 42 -10.53 17.53 3.18
C LEU A 42 -9.80 16.71 4.24
N VAL A 43 -9.70 15.42 4.02
CA VAL A 43 -8.83 14.50 4.76
C VAL A 43 -7.66 14.12 3.88
N ASP A 44 -6.44 14.27 4.40
CA ASP A 44 -5.20 13.89 3.71
C ASP A 44 -4.40 13.00 4.65
N LYS A 45 -4.16 11.76 4.24
CA LYS A 45 -3.48 10.74 5.02
C LYS A 45 -2.18 10.34 4.37
N MET A 46 -1.12 10.41 5.15
CA MET A 46 0.25 10.12 4.70
C MET A 46 0.91 9.10 5.61
N VAL A 47 1.86 8.37 5.05
CA VAL A 47 2.74 7.45 5.78
C VAL A 47 4.18 7.97 5.75
N GLN A 48 4.91 7.79 6.84
CA GLN A 48 6.31 8.16 6.92
C GLN A 48 7.18 7.22 6.09
N ILE A 49 8.16 7.76 5.36
CA ILE A 49 9.17 6.94 4.68
C ILE A 49 10.09 6.32 5.74
N PRO A 50 10.29 4.98 5.75
CA PRO A 50 11.14 4.31 6.72
C PRO A 50 12.51 4.96 6.89
N GLY A 51 12.92 5.20 8.13
CA GLY A 51 14.22 5.78 8.47
C GLY A 51 14.37 7.29 8.18
N THR A 52 13.30 7.99 7.81
CA THR A 52 13.30 9.44 7.54
C THR A 52 12.23 10.15 8.36
N SER A 53 12.19 11.48 8.28
CA SER A 53 11.09 12.31 8.83
C SER A 53 10.06 12.73 7.77
N ASN A 54 10.21 12.30 6.53
CA ASN A 54 9.35 12.68 5.41
C ASN A 54 8.11 11.81 5.33
N TYR A 55 6.99 12.41 4.93
CA TYR A 55 5.71 11.75 4.74
C TYR A 55 5.31 11.80 3.26
N VAL A 56 4.68 10.73 2.79
CA VAL A 56 4.15 10.58 1.43
C VAL A 56 2.77 9.92 1.48
N ASP A 57 1.97 10.10 0.46
CA ASP A 57 0.64 9.50 0.37
C ASP A 57 0.71 7.97 0.35
N ASN A 58 1.61 7.42 -0.44
CA ASN A 58 1.73 5.98 -0.62
C ASN A 58 3.20 5.54 -0.79
N LEU A 59 3.51 4.38 -0.23
CA LEU A 59 4.73 3.63 -0.49
C LEU A 59 4.36 2.34 -1.24
N SER A 60 4.95 2.15 -2.41
CA SER A 60 4.78 0.97 -3.26
C SER A 60 5.81 -0.12 -2.93
N VAL A 61 5.74 -1.24 -3.64
CA VAL A 61 6.72 -2.33 -3.50
C VAL A 61 8.15 -1.96 -3.94
N SER A 62 8.32 -0.87 -4.68
CA SER A 62 9.62 -0.36 -5.12
C SER A 62 10.21 0.67 -4.16
N ASP A 63 9.42 1.20 -3.23
CA ASP A 63 9.85 2.17 -2.25
C ASP A 63 10.50 1.52 -1.03
N PRO A 64 11.12 2.30 -0.11
CA PRO A 64 11.61 1.79 1.16
C PRO A 64 10.53 1.05 1.94
N ARG A 65 10.86 -0.11 2.47
CA ARG A 65 9.94 -1.04 3.14
C ARG A 65 10.19 -1.09 4.63
N TYR A 66 9.14 -1.30 5.37
CA TYR A 66 9.21 -1.58 6.78
C TYR A 66 9.55 -3.04 7.06
N LYS A 67 10.13 -3.31 8.22
CA LYS A 67 10.43 -4.65 8.72
C LYS A 67 9.48 -5.05 9.85
N PRO A 68 9.35 -6.34 10.13
CA PRO A 68 8.62 -6.82 11.30
C PRO A 68 9.12 -6.14 12.59
N SER A 69 8.21 -5.82 13.49
CA SER A 69 8.44 -5.14 14.78
C SER A 69 8.86 -3.67 14.69
N GLU A 70 9.05 -3.09 13.51
CA GLU A 70 9.30 -1.66 13.34
C GLU A 70 8.03 -0.83 13.62
N TYR A 71 8.25 0.48 13.85
CA TYR A 71 7.17 1.45 14.03
C TYR A 71 6.87 2.15 12.70
N VAL A 72 5.58 2.25 12.39
CA VAL A 72 5.05 3.05 11.28
C VAL A 72 4.41 4.29 11.85
N MET A 73 4.76 5.45 11.30
CA MET A 73 4.13 6.73 11.63
C MET A 73 3.18 7.13 10.52
N PHE A 74 1.96 7.49 10.88
CA PHE A 74 0.98 8.09 9.99
C PHE A 74 0.71 9.54 10.40
N LYS A 75 0.45 10.36 9.41
CA LYS A 75 0.02 11.74 9.56
C LYS A 75 -1.34 11.90 8.89
N VAL A 76 -2.32 12.40 9.62
CA VAL A 76 -3.64 12.74 9.10
C VAL A 76 -3.84 14.24 9.22
N VAL A 77 -4.10 14.87 8.10
CA VAL A 77 -4.43 16.30 8.04
C VAL A 77 -5.92 16.42 7.74
N ILE A 78 -6.64 17.16 8.55
CA ILE A 78 -8.04 17.48 8.32
C ILE A 78 -8.16 18.98 8.13
N LYS A 79 -8.77 19.41 7.04
CA LYS A 79 -9.01 20.81 6.72
C LYS A 79 -10.47 21.09 6.50
N ASN A 80 -10.97 22.17 7.09
CA ASN A 80 -12.27 22.74 6.75
C ASN A 80 -12.14 23.54 5.45
N THR A 81 -12.73 23.05 4.37
CA THR A 81 -12.77 23.71 3.06
C THR A 81 -14.14 24.35 2.78
N SER A 82 -15.01 24.41 3.79
CA SER A 82 -16.33 25.03 3.71
C SER A 82 -16.31 26.55 3.90
N THR A 83 -17.41 27.18 3.62
CA THR A 83 -17.64 28.61 3.90
C THR A 83 -18.15 28.89 5.32
N THR A 84 -18.27 27.85 6.15
CA THR A 84 -18.78 27.93 7.53
C THR A 84 -17.88 27.18 8.51
N THR A 85 -18.01 27.51 9.80
CA THR A 85 -17.32 26.80 10.87
C THR A 85 -18.01 25.48 11.19
N PHE A 86 -17.25 24.48 11.62
CA PHE A 86 -17.77 23.25 12.24
C PHE A 86 -17.61 23.36 13.76
N GLY A 87 -18.72 23.16 14.51
CA GLY A 87 -18.71 23.18 15.97
C GLY A 87 -18.07 21.94 16.61
N GLY A 88 -17.98 20.86 15.86
CA GLY A 88 -17.32 19.61 16.25
C GLY A 88 -17.19 18.67 15.06
N MET A 89 -16.13 17.90 15.05
CA MET A 89 -15.84 16.91 14.03
C MET A 89 -15.29 15.65 14.68
N THR A 90 -15.77 14.52 14.27
CA THR A 90 -15.28 13.21 14.71
C THR A 90 -14.45 12.60 13.60
N ALA A 91 -13.39 11.87 13.96
CA ALA A 91 -12.58 11.16 13.01
C ALA A 91 -12.31 9.72 13.45
N LYS A 92 -12.04 8.87 12.48
CA LYS A 92 -11.66 7.47 12.64
C LYS A 92 -10.38 7.16 11.87
N ASP A 93 -9.58 6.29 12.45
CA ASP A 93 -8.48 5.62 11.78
C ASP A 93 -8.75 4.10 11.77
N TYR A 94 -8.78 3.51 10.58
CA TYR A 94 -9.04 2.08 10.38
C TYR A 94 -7.71 1.34 10.38
N VAL A 95 -7.31 0.85 11.55
CA VAL A 95 -6.03 0.19 11.76
C VAL A 95 -5.95 -1.12 10.96
N PRO A 96 -5.05 -1.25 9.98
CA PRO A 96 -4.95 -2.47 9.20
C PRO A 96 -4.51 -3.66 10.06
N SER A 97 -4.79 -4.87 9.58
CA SER A 97 -4.28 -6.10 10.20
C SER A 97 -2.76 -6.03 10.35
N TYR A 98 -2.22 -6.72 11.35
CA TYR A 98 -0.79 -6.79 11.64
C TYR A 98 -0.14 -5.50 12.19
N LEU A 99 -0.92 -4.45 12.47
CA LEU A 99 -0.47 -3.29 13.23
C LEU A 99 -1.12 -3.25 14.61
N THR A 100 -0.37 -2.75 15.58
CA THR A 100 -0.85 -2.45 16.94
C THR A 100 -0.64 -0.96 17.20
N PRO A 101 -1.69 -0.18 17.50
CA PRO A 101 -1.55 1.22 17.89
C PRO A 101 -0.73 1.37 19.17
N ILE A 102 0.20 2.35 19.18
CA ILE A 102 1.09 2.64 20.32
C ILE A 102 0.81 4.03 20.87
N GLU A 103 0.73 5.03 19.98
CA GLU A 103 0.51 6.43 20.33
C GLU A 103 -0.41 7.07 19.29
N GLY A 104 -1.25 7.99 19.73
CA GLY A 104 -2.18 8.75 18.87
C GLY A 104 -3.36 9.29 19.65
N PRO A 105 -4.18 10.14 19.03
CA PRO A 105 -5.43 10.61 19.65
C PRO A 105 -6.48 9.51 19.71
N GLY A 106 -7.40 9.62 20.67
CA GLY A 106 -8.61 8.82 20.75
C GLY A 106 -8.48 7.47 21.42
N THR A 107 -9.46 6.62 21.16
CA THR A 107 -9.58 5.28 21.76
C THR A 107 -9.59 4.23 20.66
N PHE A 108 -8.78 3.20 20.84
CA PHE A 108 -8.72 2.04 19.96
C PHE A 108 -9.70 0.95 20.43
N ASP A 109 -10.59 0.56 19.56
CA ASP A 109 -11.43 -0.63 19.69
C ASP A 109 -10.75 -1.81 18.96
N SER A 110 -10.35 -2.82 19.72
CA SER A 110 -9.64 -4.00 19.19
C SER A 110 -10.52 -4.88 18.31
N ASP A 111 -11.82 -4.92 18.53
CA ASP A 111 -12.73 -5.82 17.81
C ASP A 111 -13.02 -5.28 16.41
N SER A 112 -13.32 -3.99 16.32
CA SER A 112 -13.51 -3.30 15.04
C SER A 112 -12.20 -2.86 14.39
N ARG A 113 -11.10 -2.83 15.13
CA ARG A 113 -9.78 -2.29 14.75
C ARG A 113 -9.85 -0.82 14.32
N ILE A 114 -10.64 -0.02 15.03
CA ILE A 114 -10.85 1.40 14.73
C ILE A 114 -10.37 2.24 15.92
N ILE A 115 -9.60 3.29 15.62
CA ILE A 115 -9.35 4.39 16.55
C ILE A 115 -10.40 5.46 16.26
N THR A 116 -11.17 5.87 17.29
CA THR A 116 -12.12 6.98 17.16
C THR A 116 -11.65 8.13 18.04
N PHE A 117 -11.65 9.35 17.49
CA PHE A 117 -11.23 10.54 18.22
C PHE A 117 -12.06 11.77 17.85
N ASP A 118 -12.16 12.70 18.81
CA ASP A 118 -12.73 14.02 18.58
C ASP A 118 -11.65 14.91 17.94
N ALA A 119 -11.91 15.34 16.71
CA ALA A 119 -11.04 16.29 16.01
C ALA A 119 -11.34 17.75 16.41
N GLY A 120 -12.39 17.99 17.17
CA GLY A 120 -12.79 19.29 17.69
C GLY A 120 -13.46 20.21 16.66
N ALA A 121 -13.60 21.46 17.02
CA ALA A 121 -14.18 22.50 16.15
C ALA A 121 -13.16 22.98 15.11
N PHE A 122 -13.64 23.43 13.95
CA PHE A 122 -12.82 23.98 12.86
C PHE A 122 -13.39 25.30 12.38
N ALA A 123 -12.59 26.35 12.42
CA ALA A 123 -12.89 27.60 11.72
C ALA A 123 -12.83 27.38 10.19
N VAL A 124 -13.34 28.36 9.43
CA VAL A 124 -13.18 28.36 7.96
C VAL A 124 -11.69 28.32 7.60
N ASP A 125 -11.30 27.49 6.66
CA ASP A 125 -9.91 27.25 6.22
C ASP A 125 -8.96 26.69 7.30
N GLU A 126 -9.43 26.43 8.51
CA GLU A 126 -8.60 25.83 9.56
C GLU A 126 -8.20 24.40 9.20
N GLN A 127 -6.92 24.10 9.48
CA GLN A 127 -6.33 22.78 9.30
C GLN A 127 -5.74 22.29 10.62
N LYS A 128 -5.96 21.02 10.94
CA LYS A 128 -5.32 20.34 12.08
C LYS A 128 -4.64 19.08 11.63
N THR A 129 -3.55 18.74 12.32
CA THR A 129 -2.73 17.57 12.01
C THR A 129 -2.69 16.62 13.19
N TYR A 130 -2.87 15.35 12.94
CA TYR A 130 -2.86 14.26 13.91
C TYR A 130 -1.82 13.24 13.52
N TYR A 131 -1.11 12.70 14.50
CA TYR A 131 -0.08 11.69 14.30
C TYR A 131 -0.47 10.40 15.02
N PHE A 132 -0.21 9.28 14.35
CA PHE A 132 -0.42 7.94 14.88
C PHE A 132 0.87 7.15 14.75
N LYS A 133 1.30 6.53 15.85
CA LYS A 133 2.41 5.59 15.87
C LYS A 133 1.85 4.19 16.07
N MET A 134 2.17 3.30 15.16
CA MET A 134 1.73 1.92 15.21
C MET A 134 2.93 0.99 15.10
N GLN A 135 2.91 -0.14 15.78
CA GLN A 135 3.94 -1.16 15.70
C GLN A 135 3.49 -2.28 14.76
N ILE A 136 4.35 -2.66 13.84
CA ILE A 136 4.17 -3.85 13.02
C ILE A 136 4.37 -5.08 13.91
N ASN A 137 3.50 -6.07 13.77
CA ASN A 137 3.61 -7.33 14.50
C ASN A 137 4.96 -8.02 14.24
N SER A 138 5.39 -8.84 15.18
CA SER A 138 6.59 -9.66 15.01
C SER A 138 6.45 -10.60 13.80
N GLN A 139 7.56 -11.01 13.22
CA GLN A 139 7.60 -11.85 12.01
C GLN A 139 6.77 -13.14 12.14
N ALA A 140 6.69 -13.72 13.33
CA ALA A 140 5.90 -14.92 13.60
C ALA A 140 4.39 -14.70 13.46
N ASN A 141 3.92 -13.46 13.65
CA ASN A 141 2.51 -13.06 13.60
C ASN A 141 2.13 -12.40 12.26
N LEU A 142 2.99 -12.46 11.26
CA LEU A 142 2.74 -11.98 9.90
C LEU A 142 2.41 -13.15 8.96
N PRO A 143 1.77 -12.92 7.79
CA PRO A 143 1.40 -13.97 6.84
C PRO A 143 2.59 -14.88 6.51
N THR A 144 2.43 -16.20 6.63
CA THR A 144 3.53 -17.17 6.45
C THR A 144 3.90 -17.40 4.98
N ASN A 145 2.95 -17.18 4.09
CA ASN A 145 3.05 -17.44 2.64
C ASN A 145 3.54 -16.23 1.82
N GLN A 146 3.86 -15.12 2.47
CA GLN A 146 4.28 -13.89 1.79
C GLN A 146 5.56 -13.35 2.44
N GLY A 147 6.59 -13.10 1.63
CA GLY A 147 7.83 -12.43 2.05
C GLY A 147 7.74 -10.90 1.99
N LEU A 148 6.89 -10.40 1.09
CA LEU A 148 6.59 -8.99 0.87
C LEU A 148 5.08 -8.82 0.70
N PHE A 149 4.49 -7.86 1.40
CA PHE A 149 3.08 -7.50 1.24
C PHE A 149 2.86 -6.04 1.66
N CYS A 150 1.81 -5.44 1.10
CA CYS A 150 1.46 -4.06 1.41
C CYS A 150 0.13 -4.01 2.16
N LEU A 151 0.00 -3.01 3.01
CA LEU A 151 -1.17 -2.72 3.81
C LEU A 151 -1.65 -1.30 3.49
N VAL A 152 -2.94 -1.09 3.60
CA VAL A 152 -3.57 0.22 3.45
C VAL A 152 -4.17 0.62 4.79
N ASN A 153 -3.82 1.82 5.25
CA ASN A 153 -4.43 2.45 6.41
C ASN A 153 -5.32 3.60 5.94
N LYS A 154 -6.59 3.59 6.34
CA LYS A 154 -7.60 4.59 5.99
C LYS A 154 -7.92 5.49 7.17
N ALA A 155 -8.11 6.78 6.92
CA ALA A 155 -8.71 7.72 7.85
C ALA A 155 -9.99 8.30 7.27
N GLN A 156 -10.94 8.64 8.14
CA GLN A 156 -12.19 9.28 7.78
C GLN A 156 -12.52 10.34 8.82
N ALA A 157 -13.01 11.47 8.37
CA ALA A 157 -13.57 12.50 9.24
C ALA A 157 -14.99 12.85 8.81
N TRP A 158 -15.82 13.23 9.77
CA TRP A 158 -17.19 13.65 9.48
C TRP A 158 -17.72 14.65 10.50
N SER A 159 -18.65 15.46 10.04
CA SER A 159 -19.54 16.29 10.85
C SER A 159 -20.99 15.91 10.54
N ASN A 160 -21.97 16.63 11.09
CA ASN A 160 -23.39 16.37 10.81
C ASN A 160 -23.78 16.55 9.34
N THR A 161 -22.99 17.25 8.54
CA THR A 161 -23.34 17.72 7.18
C THR A 161 -22.41 17.22 6.10
N THR A 162 -21.20 16.74 6.44
CA THR A 162 -20.19 16.36 5.47
C THR A 162 -19.27 15.26 5.99
N THR A 163 -18.69 14.51 5.11
CA THR A 163 -17.67 13.48 5.38
C THR A 163 -16.64 13.45 4.26
N ASP A 164 -15.41 13.08 4.63
CA ASP A 164 -14.35 12.80 3.68
C ASP A 164 -13.44 11.72 4.24
N ASP A 165 -12.73 11.02 3.38
CA ASP A 165 -11.78 9.98 3.75
C ASP A 165 -10.60 9.90 2.79
N ASP A 166 -9.48 9.44 3.32
CA ASP A 166 -8.27 9.17 2.56
C ASP A 166 -7.50 7.97 3.12
N SER A 167 -6.59 7.43 2.35
CA SER A 167 -5.82 6.24 2.71
C SER A 167 -4.39 6.32 2.25
N SER A 168 -3.49 5.74 3.06
CA SER A 168 -2.08 5.60 2.70
C SER A 168 -1.64 4.13 2.71
N GLN A 169 -0.86 3.76 1.71
CA GLN A 169 -0.29 2.43 1.56
C GLN A 169 1.16 2.41 2.04
N PHE A 170 1.56 1.29 2.63
CA PHE A 170 2.96 0.97 2.93
C PHE A 170 3.20 -0.52 2.81
N CYS A 171 4.48 -0.92 2.64
CA CYS A 171 4.83 -2.32 2.43
C CYS A 171 5.76 -2.84 3.53
N ILE A 172 5.59 -4.11 3.88
CA ILE A 172 6.36 -4.83 4.90
C ILE A 172 7.13 -5.94 4.20
N GLU A 173 8.45 -5.97 4.41
CA GLU A 173 9.33 -7.03 3.94
C GLU A 173 9.78 -7.90 5.11
N LYS A 174 9.44 -9.19 5.04
CA LYS A 174 9.86 -10.19 6.02
C LYS A 174 11.26 -10.67 5.71
N GLN A 175 12.02 -11.00 6.75
CA GLN A 175 13.27 -11.71 6.57
C GLN A 175 12.97 -13.14 6.10
N VAL A 176 13.38 -13.46 4.89
CA VAL A 176 13.37 -14.84 4.42
C VAL A 176 14.58 -15.52 5.06
N ALA A 177 14.37 -16.64 5.77
CA ALA A 177 15.49 -17.46 6.22
C ALA A 177 16.36 -17.79 5.01
N ALA A 178 17.66 -17.51 5.11
CA ALA A 178 18.59 -17.91 4.06
C ALA A 178 18.41 -19.42 3.79
N PRO A 179 18.29 -19.84 2.52
CA PRO A 179 18.22 -21.26 2.22
C PRO A 179 19.40 -21.97 2.91
N PRO A 180 19.17 -23.17 3.50
CA PRO A 180 20.25 -23.91 4.13
C PRO A 180 21.41 -24.01 3.11
N LYS A 181 22.59 -23.61 3.54
CA LYS A 181 23.79 -23.77 2.68
C LYS A 181 23.84 -25.24 2.32
N VAL A 182 23.57 -25.57 1.06
CA VAL A 182 23.87 -26.90 0.52
C VAL A 182 25.34 -27.12 0.81
N PRO A 183 25.72 -28.20 1.49
CA PRO A 183 27.14 -28.51 1.66
C PRO A 183 27.78 -28.38 0.28
N SER A 184 28.80 -27.55 0.18
CA SER A 184 29.58 -27.45 -1.05
C SER A 184 30.08 -28.87 -1.31
N ALA A 185 29.57 -29.51 -2.38
CA ALA A 185 30.23 -30.70 -2.92
C ALA A 185 31.58 -30.22 -3.44
N GLY A 186 32.51 -30.08 -2.49
CA GLY A 186 33.86 -29.61 -2.81
C GLY A 186 34.52 -30.55 -3.82
N PRO A 187 35.51 -30.06 -4.54
CA PRO A 187 36.27 -30.86 -5.51
C PRO A 187 36.97 -32.07 -4.86
N GLU A 188 37.00 -32.12 -3.51
CA GLU A 188 37.58 -33.21 -2.72
C GLU A 188 36.91 -34.56 -2.93
N MET A 189 35.57 -34.62 -3.05
CA MET A 189 34.89 -35.88 -3.33
C MET A 189 35.13 -36.40 -4.74
N GLY A 190 35.24 -35.49 -5.71
CA GLY A 190 35.63 -35.86 -7.09
C GLY A 190 37.06 -36.39 -7.18
N LEU A 191 37.99 -35.77 -6.43
CA LEU A 191 39.40 -36.21 -6.36
C LEU A 191 39.55 -37.57 -5.68
N ILE A 192 38.79 -37.87 -4.61
CA ILE A 192 38.81 -39.17 -3.94
C ILE A 192 38.29 -40.26 -4.86
N LEU A 193 37.23 -40.05 -5.61
CA LEU A 193 36.68 -41.01 -6.56
C LEU A 193 37.67 -41.25 -7.73
N LEU A 194 38.26 -40.18 -8.30
CA LEU A 194 39.26 -40.31 -9.38
C LEU A 194 40.53 -41.04 -8.92
N SER A 195 41.00 -40.80 -7.72
CA SER A 195 42.19 -41.48 -7.17
C SER A 195 41.92 -42.96 -6.90
N GLY A 196 40.68 -43.32 -6.50
CA GLY A 196 40.27 -44.72 -6.34
C GLY A 196 40.24 -45.49 -7.66
N GLU A 197 39.74 -44.89 -8.72
CA GLU A 197 39.70 -45.50 -10.07
C GLU A 197 41.11 -45.69 -10.68
N ILE A 198 42.01 -44.71 -10.51
CA ILE A 198 43.40 -44.81 -11.00
C ILE A 198 44.16 -45.93 -10.27
N LEU A 199 43.97 -46.08 -8.94
CA LEU A 199 44.57 -47.17 -8.19
C LEU A 199 44.04 -48.55 -8.61
N ALA A 200 42.73 -48.66 -8.85
CA ALA A 200 42.11 -49.91 -9.30
C ALA A 200 42.61 -50.35 -10.69
N LEU A 201 42.71 -49.39 -11.62
CA LEU A 201 43.26 -49.63 -12.96
C LEU A 201 44.74 -50.02 -12.91
N GLY A 202 45.57 -49.32 -12.11
CA GLY A 202 47.00 -49.61 -11.92
C GLY A 202 47.26 -51.01 -11.36
N THR A 203 46.50 -51.44 -10.37
CA THR A 203 46.61 -52.78 -9.80
C THR A 203 46.13 -53.87 -10.76
N GLY A 204 45.07 -53.61 -11.53
CA GLY A 204 44.60 -54.55 -12.56
C GLY A 204 45.63 -54.79 -13.66
N ILE A 205 46.30 -53.71 -14.15
CA ILE A 205 47.38 -53.79 -15.17
C ILE A 205 48.59 -54.53 -14.61
N TYR A 206 48.99 -54.23 -13.37
CA TYR A 206 50.12 -54.90 -12.72
C TYR A 206 49.88 -56.38 -12.52
N MET A 207 48.69 -56.80 -12.09
CA MET A 207 48.37 -58.23 -11.96
C MET A 207 48.34 -58.94 -13.29
N SER A 208 47.79 -58.34 -14.33
CA SER A 208 47.75 -58.97 -15.67
C SER A 208 49.14 -59.12 -16.25
N TYR A 209 50.06 -58.18 -16.05
CA TYR A 209 51.49 -58.27 -16.46
C TYR A 209 52.22 -59.39 -15.71
N LYS A 210 52.00 -59.51 -14.40
CA LYS A 210 52.64 -60.53 -13.58
C LYS A 210 52.20 -61.96 -13.95
N LEU A 211 50.88 -62.11 -14.24
CA LEU A 211 50.33 -63.41 -14.68
C LEU A 211 50.80 -63.85 -16.06
N LYS A 212 51.11 -62.89 -16.96
CA LYS A 212 51.64 -63.17 -18.29
C LYS A 212 53.13 -63.58 -18.28
N ASN A 213 53.91 -63.08 -17.33
CA ASN A 213 55.34 -63.35 -17.22
C ASN A 213 55.71 -64.62 -16.39
N ASN A 214 54.72 -65.22 -15.73
CA ASN A 214 54.87 -66.44 -14.93
C ASN A 214 54.42 -67.70 -15.68
N LYS A 215 54.20 -67.62 -16.99
CA LYS A 215 54.05 -68.78 -17.92
C LYS A 215 55.31 -68.88 -18.78
#